data_59c2c2263991b04677e98ed9ab20288a
#
_entry.id   59c2c2263991b04677e98ed9ab20288a
#
_cell.length_a   1.000
_cell.length_b   1.000
_cell.length_c   1.000
_cell.angle_alpha   90.00
_cell.angle_beta   90.00
_cell.angle_gamma   90.00
#
_symmetry.space_group_name_H-M   'P 1'
#
loop_
_entity.id
_entity.type
_entity.pdbx_description
1 polymer ?
#
loop_
_entity_poly.entity_id
_entity_poly.type
_entity_poly.pdbx_seq_one_letter_code
_entity_poly.pdbx_strand_id
1 'polypeptide(L)'
;MKKAFLAMGLAALLSLPVASYAAEAPVHLYGNSNMVNVYEHMGSAVYLVKNSARMVAKDKDTGFIFKVDIKNVSYDPSADEFRTQSVSAKTPVWFYCPLNKNFHGYSAMFAGDKEIDVPPYVNAQVSYVSYDQGKNWRPFYMNDTHGYNQPVRDLFWKGLNLIRGLDR
;
A
#
# COMPACT_ATOMS: atom_id res chain seq x y z
N MET A 1 22.21 26.22 -59.00
CA MET A 1 22.00 26.43 -57.59
C MET A 1 20.62 25.86 -57.16
N LYS A 2 20.40 24.54 -57.09
CA LYS A 2 19.12 23.90 -56.70
C LYS A 2 19.32 22.49 -56.11
N LYS A 3 20.35 22.25 -55.28
CA LYS A 3 20.56 20.92 -54.64
C LYS A 3 20.95 20.98 -53.15
N ALA A 4 20.70 22.10 -52.44
CA ALA A 4 21.12 22.24 -51.04
C ALA A 4 19.99 22.26 -49.99
N PHE A 5 18.72 22.04 -50.37
CA PHE A 5 17.58 22.18 -49.44
C PHE A 5 16.92 20.85 -48.97
N LEU A 6 17.46 19.69 -49.43
CA LEU A 6 16.83 18.41 -49.08
C LEU A 6 17.51 17.64 -47.92
N ALA A 7 18.60 18.18 -47.36
CA ALA A 7 19.35 17.49 -46.30
C ALA A 7 19.01 17.97 -44.87
N MET A 8 18.22 19.03 -44.68
CA MET A 8 17.86 19.56 -43.35
C MET A 8 16.54 19.04 -42.77
N GLY A 9 15.76 18.30 -43.53
CA GLY A 9 14.44 17.81 -43.10
C GLY A 9 14.46 16.49 -42.37
N LEU A 10 15.58 15.70 -42.42
CA LEU A 10 15.60 14.33 -41.88
C LEU A 10 16.24 14.24 -40.50
N ALA A 11 16.92 15.28 -40.04
CA ALA A 11 17.57 15.25 -38.69
C ALA A 11 16.65 15.66 -37.53
N ALA A 12 15.50 16.27 -37.81
CA ALA A 12 14.56 16.74 -36.77
C ALA A 12 13.57 15.66 -36.27
N LEU A 13 13.53 14.50 -36.89
CA LEU A 13 12.60 13.42 -36.51
C LEU A 13 13.19 12.39 -35.53
N LEU A 14 14.47 12.51 -35.14
CA LEU A 14 15.15 11.57 -34.29
C LEU A 14 15.31 12.01 -32.82
N SER A 15 14.76 13.16 -32.45
CA SER A 15 14.81 13.67 -31.08
C SER A 15 13.43 13.74 -30.42
N LEU A 16 12.55 12.79 -30.71
CA LEU A 16 11.42 12.56 -29.80
C LEU A 16 12.01 12.02 -28.51
N PRO A 17 11.76 12.67 -27.34
CA PRO A 17 12.13 12.07 -26.08
C PRO A 17 11.40 10.72 -26.01
N VAL A 18 12.14 9.64 -26.03
CA VAL A 18 11.61 8.35 -25.64
C VAL A 18 11.22 8.57 -24.18
N ALA A 19 9.93 8.70 -23.90
CA ALA A 19 9.43 8.68 -22.55
C ALA A 19 9.86 7.33 -21.98
N SER A 20 10.91 7.30 -21.18
CA SER A 20 11.29 6.11 -20.45
C SER A 20 10.17 5.89 -19.44
N TYR A 21 9.29 4.97 -19.74
CA TYR A 21 8.32 4.49 -18.77
C TYR A 21 9.15 3.79 -17.68
N ALA A 22 9.17 4.39 -16.49
CA ALA A 22 9.72 3.74 -15.32
C ALA A 22 8.91 2.46 -15.06
N ALA A 23 9.59 1.35 -14.75
CA ALA A 23 8.90 0.12 -14.42
C ALA A 23 8.05 0.33 -13.16
N GLU A 24 6.76 0.01 -13.26
CA GLU A 24 5.83 0.03 -12.13
C GLU A 24 5.66 -1.37 -11.56
N ALA A 25 5.51 -1.44 -10.24
CA ALA A 25 5.25 -2.72 -9.58
C ALA A 25 3.83 -3.20 -9.91
N PRO A 26 3.64 -4.45 -10.39
CA PRO A 26 2.34 -4.95 -10.79
C PRO A 26 1.38 -5.03 -9.61
N VAL A 27 0.08 -4.93 -9.87
CA VAL A 27 -0.97 -5.07 -8.84
C VAL A 27 -0.85 -6.40 -8.09
N HIS A 28 -0.48 -7.45 -8.79
CA HIS A 28 -0.30 -8.79 -8.22
C HIS A 28 1.12 -9.31 -8.48
N LEU A 29 1.87 -9.61 -7.43
CA LEU A 29 3.23 -10.14 -7.56
C LEU A 29 3.21 -11.48 -8.31
N TYR A 30 3.90 -11.54 -9.44
CA TYR A 30 3.95 -12.72 -10.33
C TYR A 30 2.55 -13.22 -10.77
N GLY A 31 1.57 -12.34 -10.90
CA GLY A 31 0.19 -12.72 -11.24
C GLY A 31 -0.57 -13.44 -10.11
N ASN A 32 0.01 -13.58 -8.92
CA ASN A 32 -0.64 -14.22 -7.80
C ASN A 32 -1.66 -13.27 -7.12
N SER A 33 -2.95 -13.52 -7.34
CA SER A 33 -4.06 -12.72 -6.81
C SER A 33 -4.10 -12.64 -5.28
N ASN A 34 -3.41 -13.54 -4.58
CA ASN A 34 -3.26 -13.51 -3.12
C ASN A 34 -2.16 -12.55 -2.63
N MET A 35 -1.33 -12.02 -3.53
CA MET A 35 -0.29 -11.04 -3.21
C MET A 35 -0.58 -9.72 -3.92
N VAL A 36 -1.18 -8.76 -3.21
CA VAL A 36 -1.62 -7.47 -3.76
C VAL A 36 -0.66 -6.36 -3.36
N ASN A 37 -0.24 -5.54 -4.34
CA ASN A 37 0.54 -4.34 -4.09
C ASN A 37 -0.30 -3.34 -3.27
N VAL A 38 0.25 -2.86 -2.17
CA VAL A 38 -0.39 -1.85 -1.31
C VAL A 38 0.38 -0.54 -1.26
N TYR A 39 1.65 -0.57 -1.62
CA TYR A 39 2.48 0.62 -1.67
C TYR A 39 3.71 0.37 -2.54
N GLU A 40 4.12 1.39 -3.29
CA GLU A 40 5.39 1.39 -4.02
C GLU A 40 6.06 2.76 -3.98
N HIS A 41 7.38 2.75 -3.96
CA HIS A 41 8.18 3.96 -4.02
C HIS A 41 9.62 3.64 -4.40
N MET A 42 10.16 4.35 -5.42
CA MET A 42 11.59 4.33 -5.80
C MET A 42 12.21 2.93 -5.88
N GLY A 43 11.59 2.02 -6.63
CA GLY A 43 12.11 0.66 -6.79
C GLY A 43 11.87 -0.30 -5.61
N SER A 44 11.00 0.10 -4.69
CA SER A 44 10.53 -0.74 -3.59
C SER A 44 9.01 -0.87 -3.63
N ALA A 45 8.48 -2.06 -3.43
CA ALA A 45 7.05 -2.32 -3.33
C ALA A 45 6.72 -3.20 -2.12
N VAL A 46 5.56 -2.97 -1.52
CA VAL A 46 5.03 -3.76 -0.40
C VAL A 46 3.82 -4.54 -0.88
N TYR A 47 3.89 -5.85 -0.80
CA TYR A 47 2.79 -6.75 -1.13
C TYR A 47 2.17 -7.35 0.12
N LEU A 48 0.87 -7.15 0.29
CA LEU A 48 0.08 -7.80 1.31
C LEU A 48 -0.33 -9.20 0.86
N VAL A 49 -0.21 -10.20 1.75
CA VAL A 49 -0.66 -11.57 1.52
C VAL A 49 -2.10 -11.69 2.02
N LYS A 50 -3.09 -11.64 1.11
CA LYS A 50 -4.53 -11.50 1.43
C LYS A 50 -5.05 -12.54 2.43
N ASN A 51 -4.72 -13.82 2.24
CA ASN A 51 -5.18 -14.91 3.09
C ASN A 51 -4.53 -14.94 4.49
N SER A 52 -3.58 -14.05 4.77
CA SER A 52 -2.96 -13.91 6.08
C SER A 52 -3.71 -12.95 7.02
N ALA A 53 -4.59 -12.10 6.45
CA ALA A 53 -5.34 -11.11 7.19
C ALA A 53 -6.29 -11.77 8.20
N ARG A 54 -6.10 -11.49 9.48
CA ARG A 54 -6.96 -12.06 10.53
C ARG A 54 -7.00 -11.21 11.79
N MET A 55 -8.14 -11.24 12.45
CA MET A 55 -8.29 -10.70 13.81
C MET A 55 -7.47 -11.55 14.79
N VAL A 56 -6.71 -10.89 15.65
CA VAL A 56 -5.91 -11.51 16.73
C VAL A 56 -6.63 -11.38 18.05
N ALA A 57 -7.12 -10.18 18.37
CA ALA A 57 -7.86 -9.90 19.59
C ALA A 57 -8.88 -8.79 19.33
N LYS A 58 -10.01 -8.86 20.03
CA LYS A 58 -11.02 -7.82 20.03
C LYS A 58 -11.60 -7.70 21.43
N ASP A 59 -11.55 -6.51 21.97
CA ASP A 59 -12.10 -6.19 23.27
C ASP A 59 -12.94 -4.91 23.16
N LYS A 60 -14.16 -4.95 23.73
CA LYS A 60 -15.13 -3.86 23.63
C LYS A 60 -14.70 -2.59 24.36
N ASP A 61 -13.78 -2.70 25.32
CA ASP A 61 -13.35 -1.61 26.18
C ASP A 61 -11.98 -1.02 25.81
N THR A 62 -11.15 -1.80 25.13
CA THR A 62 -9.77 -1.40 24.77
C THR A 62 -9.50 -1.24 23.28
N GLY A 63 -10.25 -1.95 22.43
CA GLY A 63 -10.06 -1.88 20.97
C GLY A 63 -9.81 -3.26 20.35
N PHE A 64 -9.11 -3.29 19.23
CA PHE A 64 -8.82 -4.55 18.55
C PHE A 64 -7.40 -4.62 18.00
N ILE A 65 -6.93 -5.85 17.85
CA ILE A 65 -5.65 -6.18 17.22
C ILE A 65 -5.92 -7.11 16.04
N PHE A 66 -5.34 -6.78 14.90
CA PHE A 66 -5.32 -7.67 13.74
C PHE A 66 -3.92 -7.78 13.17
N LYS A 67 -3.71 -8.76 12.33
CA LYS A 67 -2.45 -8.95 11.62
C LYS A 67 -2.64 -9.25 10.16
N VAL A 68 -1.61 -8.93 9.39
CA VAL A 68 -1.40 -9.32 8.00
C VAL A 68 0.05 -9.75 7.82
N ASP A 69 0.34 -10.59 6.82
CA ASP A 69 1.72 -10.82 6.40
C ASP A 69 2.01 -9.98 5.16
N ILE A 70 3.22 -9.46 5.06
CA ILE A 70 3.71 -8.71 3.92
C ILE A 70 4.94 -9.37 3.29
N LYS A 71 5.22 -9.00 2.04
CA LYS A 71 6.51 -9.18 1.38
C LYS A 71 7.00 -7.83 0.87
N ASN A 72 8.26 -7.52 1.16
CA ASN A 72 8.94 -6.39 0.55
C ASN A 72 9.65 -6.87 -0.70
N VAL A 73 9.53 -6.11 -1.76
CA VAL A 73 10.11 -6.39 -3.07
C VAL A 73 10.97 -5.20 -3.46
N SER A 74 12.20 -5.45 -3.90
CA SER A 74 12.99 -4.44 -4.60
C SER A 74 13.03 -4.76 -6.09
N TYR A 75 13.03 -3.72 -6.91
CA TYR A 75 13.09 -3.81 -8.37
C TYR A 75 13.84 -2.60 -8.94
N ASP A 76 14.25 -2.67 -10.19
CA ASP A 76 14.88 -1.54 -10.87
C ASP A 76 13.80 -0.65 -11.50
N PRO A 77 13.56 0.57 -10.97
CA PRO A 77 12.55 1.47 -11.52
C PRO A 77 12.95 2.09 -12.85
N SER A 78 14.24 1.99 -13.25
CA SER A 78 14.75 2.49 -14.53
C SER A 78 14.66 1.46 -15.66
N ALA A 79 14.29 0.22 -15.37
CA ALA A 79 14.12 -0.82 -16.37
C ALA A 79 12.84 -0.61 -17.19
N ASP A 80 12.83 -1.09 -18.43
CA ASP A 80 11.63 -1.03 -19.30
C ASP A 80 10.52 -1.95 -18.82
N GLU A 81 10.87 -2.99 -18.04
CA GLU A 81 9.94 -3.98 -17.52
C GLU A 81 10.19 -4.23 -16.03
N PHE A 82 9.13 -4.54 -15.29
CA PHE A 82 9.24 -4.93 -13.89
C PHE A 82 10.02 -6.24 -13.73
N ARG A 83 11.17 -6.14 -13.06
CA ARG A 83 12.03 -7.28 -12.71
C ARG A 83 12.43 -7.17 -11.24
N THR A 84 12.03 -8.17 -10.46
CA THR A 84 12.39 -8.21 -9.05
C THR A 84 13.89 -8.46 -8.87
N GLN A 85 14.54 -7.61 -8.08
CA GLN A 85 15.92 -7.81 -7.62
C GLN A 85 15.96 -8.66 -6.35
N SER A 86 15.01 -8.42 -5.44
CA SER A 86 14.86 -9.22 -4.23
C SER A 86 13.40 -9.30 -3.78
N VAL A 87 13.06 -10.39 -3.10
CA VAL A 87 11.76 -10.60 -2.44
C VAL A 87 12.01 -11.12 -1.05
N SER A 88 11.52 -10.42 -0.02
CA SER A 88 11.69 -10.84 1.36
C SER A 88 10.90 -12.12 1.69
N ALA A 89 11.27 -12.79 2.76
CA ALA A 89 10.38 -13.72 3.44
C ALA A 89 9.09 -13.01 3.88
N LYS A 90 8.05 -13.78 4.22
CA LYS A 90 6.83 -13.22 4.81
C LYS A 90 7.15 -12.61 6.17
N THR A 91 6.75 -11.36 6.36
CA THR A 91 6.91 -10.64 7.62
C THR A 91 5.54 -10.34 8.20
N PRO A 92 5.20 -10.82 9.41
CA PRO A 92 3.95 -10.48 10.06
C PRO A 92 3.96 -9.02 10.53
N VAL A 93 2.91 -8.29 10.19
CA VAL A 93 2.65 -6.93 10.66
C VAL A 93 1.39 -6.93 11.48
N TRP A 94 1.47 -6.44 12.69
CA TRP A 94 0.37 -6.37 13.63
C TRP A 94 -0.09 -4.92 13.78
N PHE A 95 -1.39 -4.73 13.88
CA PHE A 95 -2.01 -3.43 14.06
C PHE A 95 -2.85 -3.46 15.34
N TYR A 96 -2.69 -2.43 16.17
CA TYR A 96 -3.55 -2.17 17.30
C TYR A 96 -4.33 -0.88 17.06
N CYS A 97 -5.65 -0.99 17.11
CA CYS A 97 -6.57 0.12 17.01
C CYS A 97 -7.24 0.31 18.37
N PRO A 98 -6.84 1.33 19.14
CA PRO A 98 -7.43 1.59 20.44
C PRO A 98 -8.85 2.13 20.30
N LEU A 99 -9.69 1.78 21.27
CA LEU A 99 -11.03 2.34 21.38
C LEU A 99 -10.96 3.80 21.78
N ASN A 100 -11.60 4.67 21.00
CA ASN A 100 -11.80 6.05 21.40
C ASN A 100 -13.17 6.21 22.08
N LYS A 101 -13.21 6.13 23.40
CA LYS A 101 -14.44 6.26 24.21
C LYS A 101 -15.11 7.62 24.09
N ASN A 102 -14.39 8.64 23.62
CA ASN A 102 -14.89 10.02 23.46
C ASN A 102 -15.41 10.27 22.04
N PHE A 103 -15.35 9.29 21.17
CA PHE A 103 -15.85 9.45 19.81
C PHE A 103 -17.34 9.09 19.75
N HIS A 104 -18.19 10.12 19.73
CA HIS A 104 -19.65 10.01 19.62
C HIS A 104 -20.16 10.23 18.19
N GLY A 105 -19.32 10.06 17.17
CA GLY A 105 -19.66 10.29 15.78
C GLY A 105 -19.63 9.00 14.95
N TYR A 106 -20.50 8.89 13.97
CA TYR A 106 -20.35 7.95 12.86
C TYR A 106 -19.22 8.45 11.98
N SER A 107 -18.10 7.77 11.92
CA SER A 107 -17.21 7.95 10.80
C SER A 107 -17.69 7.04 9.69
N ALA A 108 -18.54 7.57 8.80
CA ALA A 108 -18.80 6.95 7.52
C ALA A 108 -17.48 6.94 6.75
N MET A 109 -16.91 5.77 6.51
CA MET A 109 -15.82 5.61 5.57
C MET A 109 -16.41 5.03 4.30
N PHE A 110 -16.10 5.67 3.19
CA PHE A 110 -16.47 5.19 1.88
C PHE A 110 -15.36 4.29 1.35
N ALA A 111 -15.70 3.03 1.04
CA ALA A 111 -14.88 2.19 0.17
C ALA A 111 -15.59 2.16 -1.19
N GLY A 112 -15.18 3.03 -2.10
CA GLY A 112 -15.91 3.33 -3.31
C GLY A 112 -17.28 3.96 -2.98
N ASP A 113 -18.36 3.50 -3.63
CA ASP A 113 -19.72 4.02 -3.43
C ASP A 113 -20.50 3.37 -2.27
N LYS A 114 -19.84 2.54 -1.45
CA LYS A 114 -20.49 1.86 -0.32
C LYS A 114 -20.07 2.52 0.99
N GLU A 115 -21.08 3.00 1.72
CA GLU A 115 -20.95 3.38 3.11
C GLU A 115 -20.62 2.13 3.94
N ILE A 116 -19.46 2.17 4.61
CA ILE A 116 -19.02 1.09 5.49
C ILE A 116 -19.30 1.56 6.91
N ASP A 117 -20.10 0.80 7.62
CA ASP A 117 -20.26 0.96 9.05
C ASP A 117 -18.93 0.62 9.74
N VAL A 118 -18.10 1.67 9.92
CA VAL A 118 -16.86 1.55 10.70
C VAL A 118 -17.28 1.45 12.14
N PRO A 119 -16.90 0.38 12.84
CA PRO A 119 -17.20 0.30 14.26
C PRO A 119 -16.74 1.59 14.95
N PRO A 120 -17.49 2.14 15.91
CA PRO A 120 -17.14 3.38 16.62
C PRO A 120 -15.81 3.32 17.38
N TYR A 121 -15.03 2.28 17.14
CA TYR A 121 -13.79 1.92 17.80
C TYR A 121 -12.53 2.29 17.03
N VAL A 122 -12.63 2.82 15.81
CA VAL A 122 -11.43 3.26 15.11
C VAL A 122 -11.09 4.65 15.64
N ASN A 123 -10.03 4.73 16.43
CA ASN A 123 -9.45 6.03 16.73
C ASN A 123 -8.93 6.63 15.42
N ALA A 124 -9.71 7.53 14.81
CA ALA A 124 -9.39 8.12 13.53
C ALA A 124 -8.08 8.95 13.55
N GLN A 125 -7.46 9.14 14.71
CA GLN A 125 -6.26 9.95 14.84
C GLN A 125 -4.98 9.14 14.95
N VAL A 126 -4.93 8.17 15.86
CA VAL A 126 -3.71 7.39 16.15
C VAL A 126 -4.03 5.91 16.25
N SER A 127 -3.30 5.10 15.52
CA SER A 127 -3.23 3.65 15.67
C SER A 127 -1.78 3.22 15.81
N TYR A 128 -1.53 1.95 16.07
CA TYR A 128 -0.19 1.45 16.33
C TYR A 128 0.12 0.27 15.44
N VAL A 129 1.38 0.17 15.02
CA VAL A 129 1.92 -0.92 14.22
C VAL A 129 3.06 -1.60 14.94
N SER A 130 3.17 -2.93 14.78
CA SER A 130 4.27 -3.74 15.29
C SER A 130 4.75 -4.70 14.21
N TYR A 131 6.07 -4.80 14.04
CA TYR A 131 6.75 -5.73 13.13
C TYR A 131 7.37 -6.92 13.87
N ASP A 132 7.18 -7.01 15.17
CA ASP A 132 7.75 -8.03 16.06
C ASP A 132 6.67 -8.73 16.92
N GLN A 133 5.49 -8.90 16.34
CA GLN A 133 4.35 -9.62 16.92
C GLN A 133 3.80 -8.98 18.21
N GLY A 134 3.79 -7.66 18.26
CA GLY A 134 3.21 -6.91 19.37
C GLY A 134 4.13 -6.66 20.55
N LYS A 135 5.44 -6.97 20.43
CA LYS A 135 6.41 -6.69 21.50
C LYS A 135 6.73 -5.20 21.59
N ASN A 136 6.89 -4.55 20.44
CA ASN A 136 7.12 -3.12 20.34
C ASN A 136 6.09 -2.49 19.40
N TRP A 137 5.44 -1.42 19.87
CA TRP A 137 4.42 -0.70 19.14
C TRP A 137 4.90 0.69 18.75
N ARG A 138 4.68 1.07 17.49
CA ARG A 138 4.97 2.40 16.96
C ARG A 138 3.68 3.07 16.56
N PRO A 139 3.42 4.34 16.95
CA PRO A 139 2.24 5.07 16.52
C PRO A 139 2.32 5.39 15.04
N PHE A 140 1.18 5.39 14.37
CA PHE A 140 0.99 6.01 13.07
C PHE A 140 -0.32 6.79 13.05
N TYR A 141 -0.36 7.82 12.20
CA TYR A 141 -1.45 8.78 12.19
C TYR A 141 -2.32 8.56 10.97
N MET A 142 -3.61 8.34 11.20
CA MET A 142 -4.57 7.99 10.14
C MET A 142 -4.84 9.14 9.16
N ASN A 143 -4.66 10.38 9.62
CA ASN A 143 -4.86 11.59 8.82
C ASN A 143 -3.59 12.10 8.13
N ASP A 144 -2.44 11.51 8.42
CA ASP A 144 -1.18 11.90 7.80
C ASP A 144 -0.87 10.97 6.61
N THR A 145 -0.73 11.59 5.45
CA THR A 145 -0.48 10.90 4.17
C THR A 145 0.99 11.00 3.72
N HIS A 146 1.89 11.43 4.61
CA HIS A 146 3.28 11.68 4.26
C HIS A 146 4.24 10.65 4.88
N GLY A 147 5.36 10.42 4.19
CA GLY A 147 6.48 9.64 4.68
C GLY A 147 6.06 8.26 5.19
N TYR A 148 6.48 7.94 6.41
CA TYR A 148 6.22 6.65 7.07
C TYR A 148 4.73 6.32 7.26
N ASN A 149 3.87 7.33 7.49
CA ASN A 149 2.47 7.09 7.79
C ASN A 149 1.69 6.54 6.59
N GLN A 150 1.98 7.01 5.38
CA GLN A 150 1.25 6.60 4.18
C GLN A 150 1.26 5.08 3.95
N PRO A 151 2.40 4.40 3.79
CA PRO A 151 2.43 2.96 3.52
C PRO A 151 1.84 2.13 4.67
N VAL A 152 2.03 2.56 5.91
CA VAL A 152 1.49 1.86 7.10
C VAL A 152 -0.04 1.99 7.14
N ARG A 153 -0.57 3.18 6.86
CA ARG A 153 -2.01 3.44 6.80
C ARG A 153 -2.67 2.65 5.66
N ASP A 154 -2.08 2.65 4.47
CA ASP A 154 -2.63 1.95 3.32
C ASP A 154 -2.65 0.43 3.57
N LEU A 155 -1.61 -0.12 4.18
CA LEU A 155 -1.57 -1.50 4.63
C LEU A 155 -2.62 -1.80 5.71
N PHE A 156 -2.82 -0.89 6.68
CA PHE A 156 -3.84 -1.01 7.72
C PHE A 156 -5.24 -1.13 7.11
N TRP A 157 -5.61 -0.19 6.23
CA TRP A 157 -6.93 -0.17 5.61
C TRP A 157 -7.17 -1.38 4.73
N LYS A 158 -6.19 -1.75 3.90
CA LYS A 158 -6.30 -2.94 3.05
C LYS A 158 -6.47 -4.21 3.89
N GLY A 159 -5.68 -4.36 4.95
CA GLY A 159 -5.79 -5.50 5.86
C GLY A 159 -7.14 -5.55 6.60
N LEU A 160 -7.62 -4.42 7.08
CA LEU A 160 -8.92 -4.34 7.77
C LEU A 160 -10.08 -4.66 6.82
N ASN A 161 -10.05 -4.15 5.59
CA ASN A 161 -11.06 -4.42 4.57
C ASN A 161 -11.13 -5.91 4.22
N LEU A 162 -9.99 -6.59 4.11
CA LEU A 162 -9.93 -8.04 3.90
C LEU A 162 -10.61 -8.82 5.03
N ILE A 163 -10.33 -8.46 6.29
CA ILE A 163 -10.95 -9.10 7.46
C ILE A 163 -12.47 -8.90 7.47
N ARG A 164 -12.94 -7.76 7.00
CA ARG A 164 -14.37 -7.43 6.90
C ARG A 164 -15.05 -8.02 5.65
N GLY A 165 -14.29 -8.65 4.76
CA GLY A 165 -14.81 -9.23 3.52
C GLY A 165 -15.16 -8.19 2.44
N LEU A 166 -14.63 -6.98 2.53
CA LEU A 166 -14.88 -5.87 1.60
C LEU A 166 -13.95 -5.89 0.38
N ASP A 167 -12.80 -6.55 0.48
CA ASP A 167 -11.77 -6.70 -0.56
C ASP A 167 -11.57 -8.20 -0.90
N ARG A 168 -12.56 -8.83 -1.52
CA ARG A 168 -12.45 -10.22 -2.00
C ARG A 168 -11.87 -10.30 -3.41
#